data_513148adf3b416f56a238dbb6a1c9d6e
#
_entry.id   513148adf3b416f56a238dbb6a1c9d6e
#
_cell.length_a   1.000
_cell.length_b   1.000
_cell.length_c   1.000
_cell.angle_alpha   90.00
_cell.angle_beta   90.00
_cell.angle_gamma   90.00
#
_symmetry.space_group_name_H-M   'P 1'
#
loop_
_entity.id
_entity.type
_entity.pdbx_description
1 polymer ?
#
loop_
_entity_poly.entity_id
_entity_poly.type
_entity_poly.pdbx_seq_one_letter_code
_entity_poly.pdbx_strand_id
1 'polypeptide(L)'
;PRNHSSAASDVYKRQAGTARHDAVAWGYARGADEMGVDIIQNCEVKGIKRSGDSVDGVETTKGFIKTKKIGVVAAGHSSVIANMAGLKLPLESKPLQALVSEPVKPIIDTVVMSNAVHAYVSQSDKGELVIGAGTDDYVSYSQKGSHEIVEGTLNAILELYPIFSRMRMLRQWGGIVDICPDASPIVSKTPIKGLYFNCGWGTGGFKATPGSGDLFAHTIANDCLLYTSPSPRDIGES
;
A
#
# COMPACT_ATOMS: atom_id res chain seq x y z
N PRO A 1 5.88 6.94 -41.31
CA PRO A 1 5.19 5.99 -40.44
C PRO A 1 5.96 5.92 -39.15
N ARG A 2 5.38 6.50 -38.12
CA ARG A 2 5.91 6.38 -36.78
C ARG A 2 5.81 4.92 -36.38
N ASN A 3 6.93 4.36 -35.97
CA ASN A 3 7.03 2.98 -35.53
C ASN A 3 5.96 2.70 -34.47
N HIS A 4 5.17 1.66 -34.62
CA HIS A 4 4.15 1.26 -33.64
C HIS A 4 4.74 1.03 -32.24
N SER A 5 6.03 0.71 -32.16
CA SER A 5 6.77 0.61 -30.90
C SER A 5 6.93 1.96 -30.18
N SER A 6 7.10 3.08 -30.91
CA SER A 6 7.22 4.39 -30.29
C SER A 6 5.88 4.91 -29.80
N ALA A 7 4.79 4.62 -30.52
CA ALA A 7 3.44 4.97 -30.06
C ALA A 7 3.03 4.18 -28.82
N ALA A 8 3.35 2.89 -28.74
CA ALA A 8 3.13 2.09 -27.54
C ALA A 8 3.98 2.58 -26.37
N SER A 9 5.25 2.91 -26.60
CA SER A 9 6.14 3.50 -25.60
C SER A 9 5.61 4.86 -25.08
N ASP A 10 5.07 5.69 -25.97
CA ASP A 10 4.50 6.99 -25.59
C ASP A 10 3.20 6.83 -24.79
N VAL A 11 2.38 5.81 -25.10
CA VAL A 11 1.18 5.48 -24.31
C VAL A 11 1.57 5.00 -22.91
N TYR A 12 2.57 4.14 -22.80
CA TYR A 12 3.07 3.69 -21.49
C TYR A 12 3.71 4.83 -20.68
N LYS A 13 4.47 5.71 -21.31
CA LYS A 13 5.05 6.88 -20.66
C LYS A 13 4.00 7.85 -20.14
N ARG A 14 2.87 7.99 -20.83
CA ARG A 14 1.75 8.84 -20.39
C ARG A 14 0.93 8.22 -19.26
N GLN A 15 1.04 6.92 -19.05
CA GLN A 15 0.37 6.19 -17.95
C GLN A 15 1.22 6.12 -16.68
N ALA A 16 2.52 6.39 -16.77
CA ALA A 16 3.41 6.44 -15.61
C ALA A 16 3.61 7.88 -15.15
N GLY A 17 3.62 8.09 -13.85
CA GLY A 17 3.81 9.41 -13.28
C GLY A 17 3.69 9.40 -11.76
N THR A 18 3.70 10.58 -11.19
CA THR A 18 3.41 10.81 -9.78
C THR A 18 1.95 11.21 -9.63
N ALA A 19 1.30 10.69 -8.60
CA ALA A 19 -0.05 11.09 -8.21
C ALA A 19 -0.06 11.59 -6.78
N ARG A 20 -0.84 12.61 -6.50
CA ARG A 20 -1.08 13.07 -5.14
C ARG A 20 -1.95 12.03 -4.42
N HIS A 21 -1.34 11.25 -3.55
CA HIS A 21 -1.99 10.17 -2.84
C HIS A 21 -3.18 10.63 -1.98
N ASP A 22 -3.07 11.81 -1.37
CA ASP A 22 -4.14 12.44 -0.60
C ASP A 22 -5.36 12.76 -1.48
N ALA A 23 -5.15 13.34 -2.66
CA ALA A 23 -6.23 13.63 -3.60
C ALA A 23 -6.92 12.37 -4.12
N VAL A 24 -6.16 11.30 -4.36
CA VAL A 24 -6.71 9.99 -4.75
C VAL A 24 -7.58 9.42 -3.63
N ALA A 25 -7.06 9.40 -2.40
CA ALA A 25 -7.81 8.89 -1.24
C ALA A 25 -9.11 9.67 -1.01
N TRP A 26 -9.06 11.00 -1.07
CA TRP A 26 -10.24 11.85 -0.96
C TRP A 26 -11.22 11.70 -2.13
N GLY A 27 -10.71 11.47 -3.33
CA GLY A 27 -11.54 11.19 -4.50
C GLY A 27 -12.38 9.93 -4.32
N TYR A 28 -11.76 8.83 -3.89
CA TYR A 28 -12.47 7.60 -3.57
C TYR A 28 -13.46 7.76 -2.40
N ALA A 29 -13.04 8.47 -1.35
CA ALA A 29 -13.91 8.70 -0.19
C ALA A 29 -15.17 9.48 -0.58
N ARG A 30 -15.04 10.57 -1.35
CA ARG A 30 -16.18 11.36 -1.83
C ARG A 30 -17.10 10.55 -2.74
N GLY A 31 -16.52 9.79 -3.69
CA GLY A 31 -17.32 8.93 -4.55
C GLY A 31 -18.08 7.84 -3.79
N ALA A 32 -17.49 7.29 -2.74
CA ALA A 32 -18.17 6.33 -1.87
C ALA A 32 -19.32 6.99 -1.08
N ASP A 33 -19.08 8.17 -0.49
CA ASP A 33 -20.07 8.95 0.25
C ASP A 33 -21.26 9.33 -0.64
N GLU A 34 -21.02 9.78 -1.87
CA GLU A 34 -22.07 10.07 -2.88
C GLU A 34 -22.92 8.84 -3.23
N MET A 35 -22.36 7.64 -3.10
CA MET A 35 -23.06 6.35 -3.28
C MET A 35 -23.75 5.86 -2.00
N GLY A 36 -23.74 6.63 -0.92
CA GLY A 36 -24.38 6.32 0.35
C GLY A 36 -23.57 5.42 1.29
N VAL A 37 -22.25 5.41 1.14
CA VAL A 37 -21.36 4.70 2.07
C VAL A 37 -21.06 5.58 3.28
N ASP A 38 -21.38 5.10 4.48
CA ASP A 38 -21.03 5.77 5.73
C ASP A 38 -19.52 5.67 6.02
N ILE A 39 -18.83 6.79 6.07
CA ILE A 39 -17.41 6.86 6.42
C ILE A 39 -17.26 7.31 7.86
N ILE A 40 -16.91 6.37 8.75
CA ILE A 40 -16.82 6.61 10.19
C ILE A 40 -15.34 6.77 10.58
N GLN A 41 -14.87 8.01 10.64
CA GLN A 41 -13.51 8.34 11.05
C GLN A 41 -13.31 8.20 12.56
N ASN A 42 -12.05 8.03 13.00
CA ASN A 42 -11.69 7.87 14.41
C ASN A 42 -12.53 6.78 15.11
N CYS A 43 -12.67 5.64 14.41
CA CYS A 43 -13.45 4.49 14.84
C CYS A 43 -12.56 3.25 14.75
N GLU A 44 -11.86 2.95 15.85
CA GLU A 44 -10.94 1.81 15.90
C GLU A 44 -11.71 0.51 16.09
N VAL A 45 -11.37 -0.51 15.30
CA VAL A 45 -11.88 -1.87 15.49
C VAL A 45 -11.16 -2.53 16.67
N LYS A 46 -11.92 -2.99 17.64
CA LYS A 46 -11.43 -3.64 18.87
C LYS A 46 -11.58 -5.15 18.84
N GLY A 47 -12.47 -5.67 18.00
CA GLY A 47 -12.71 -7.10 17.90
C GLY A 47 -13.66 -7.46 16.77
N ILE A 48 -13.59 -8.72 16.34
CA ILE A 48 -14.53 -9.32 15.40
C ILE A 48 -15.37 -10.33 16.17
N LYS A 49 -16.69 -10.13 16.20
CA LYS A 49 -17.62 -11.06 16.80
C LYS A 49 -18.05 -12.12 15.80
N ARG A 50 -18.12 -13.36 16.29
CA ARG A 50 -18.48 -14.53 15.52
C ARG A 50 -19.63 -15.28 16.16
N SER A 51 -20.48 -15.88 15.32
CA SER A 51 -21.49 -16.86 15.71
C SER A 51 -21.19 -18.16 14.97
N GLY A 52 -20.58 -19.12 15.65
CA GLY A 52 -20.03 -20.31 15.02
C GLY A 52 -18.94 -19.98 13.99
N ASP A 53 -19.12 -20.44 12.77
CA ASP A 53 -18.19 -20.23 11.64
C ASP A 53 -18.43 -18.95 10.83
N SER A 54 -19.30 -18.06 11.31
CA SER A 54 -19.67 -16.85 10.58
C SER A 54 -19.39 -15.60 11.40
N VAL A 55 -19.14 -14.47 10.73
CA VAL A 55 -19.08 -13.17 11.38
C VAL A 55 -20.48 -12.72 11.80
N ASP A 56 -20.57 -12.03 12.93
CA ASP A 56 -21.78 -11.39 13.42
C ASP A 56 -21.67 -9.85 13.49
N GLY A 57 -20.44 -9.34 13.53
CA GLY A 57 -20.17 -7.91 13.53
C GLY A 57 -18.79 -7.56 14.05
N VAL A 58 -18.56 -6.25 14.16
CA VAL A 58 -17.33 -5.66 14.68
C VAL A 58 -17.58 -4.83 15.93
N GLU A 59 -16.72 -5.02 16.93
CA GLU A 59 -16.62 -4.13 18.09
C GLU A 59 -15.71 -2.98 17.76
N THR A 60 -16.18 -1.76 18.01
CA THR A 60 -15.42 -0.56 17.74
C THR A 60 -15.40 0.37 18.96
N THR A 61 -14.54 1.38 18.93
CA THR A 61 -14.53 2.45 19.94
C THR A 61 -15.82 3.28 19.98
N LYS A 62 -16.66 3.16 18.94
CA LYS A 62 -17.96 3.86 18.84
C LYS A 62 -19.17 2.95 19.01
N GLY A 63 -18.95 1.69 19.37
CA GLY A 63 -20.01 0.73 19.60
C GLY A 63 -19.90 -0.49 18.69
N PHE A 64 -20.90 -1.34 18.76
CA PHE A 64 -20.97 -2.57 17.96
C PHE A 64 -21.71 -2.32 16.65
N ILE A 65 -21.09 -2.73 15.55
CA ILE A 65 -21.67 -2.69 14.21
C ILE A 65 -22.02 -4.12 13.80
N LYS A 66 -23.30 -4.43 13.75
CA LYS A 66 -23.79 -5.73 13.33
C LYS A 66 -23.70 -5.87 11.81
N THR A 67 -23.03 -6.92 11.34
CA THR A 67 -22.90 -7.22 9.90
C THR A 67 -22.61 -8.70 9.67
N LYS A 68 -22.98 -9.20 8.51
CA LYS A 68 -22.68 -10.56 8.06
C LYS A 68 -21.50 -10.63 7.08
N LYS A 69 -20.96 -9.49 6.65
CA LYS A 69 -19.82 -9.42 5.75
C LYS A 69 -18.85 -8.35 6.24
N ILE A 70 -17.58 -8.70 6.36
CA ILE A 70 -16.49 -7.81 6.79
C ILE A 70 -15.36 -7.94 5.77
N GLY A 71 -15.04 -6.84 5.09
CA GLY A 71 -13.86 -6.73 4.25
C GLY A 71 -12.74 -6.00 4.99
N VAL A 72 -11.59 -6.63 5.15
CA VAL A 72 -10.44 -6.05 5.83
C VAL A 72 -9.43 -5.55 4.80
N VAL A 73 -9.15 -4.23 4.83
CA VAL A 73 -8.20 -3.52 3.97
C VAL A 73 -7.31 -2.62 4.84
N ALA A 74 -6.60 -3.21 5.78
CA ALA A 74 -5.90 -2.51 6.85
C ALA A 74 -4.36 -2.48 6.66
N ALA A 75 -3.86 -2.81 5.47
CA ALA A 75 -2.42 -2.84 5.14
C ALA A 75 -1.58 -3.47 6.26
N GLY A 76 -0.56 -2.80 6.77
CA GLY A 76 0.30 -3.31 7.83
C GLY A 76 -0.40 -3.74 9.12
N HIS A 77 -1.66 -3.37 9.34
CA HIS A 77 -2.45 -3.82 10.50
C HIS A 77 -3.35 -5.03 10.21
N SER A 78 -3.32 -5.58 9.00
CA SER A 78 -4.17 -6.71 8.61
C SER A 78 -3.95 -7.94 9.48
N SER A 79 -2.70 -8.23 9.88
CA SER A 79 -2.39 -9.33 10.81
C SER A 79 -3.00 -9.12 12.20
N VAL A 80 -3.08 -7.89 12.67
CA VAL A 80 -3.71 -7.56 13.97
C VAL A 80 -5.22 -7.86 13.89
N ILE A 81 -5.88 -7.40 12.82
CA ILE A 81 -7.31 -7.66 12.62
C ILE A 81 -7.58 -9.16 12.42
N ALA A 82 -6.73 -9.87 11.68
CA ALA A 82 -6.85 -11.31 11.51
C ALA A 82 -6.78 -12.07 12.85
N ASN A 83 -5.85 -11.67 13.72
CA ASN A 83 -5.73 -12.26 15.07
C ASN A 83 -6.98 -12.04 15.92
N MET A 84 -7.69 -10.93 15.77
CA MET A 84 -8.98 -10.68 16.46
C MET A 84 -10.07 -11.70 16.05
N ALA A 85 -9.94 -12.25 14.85
CA ALA A 85 -10.83 -13.32 14.34
C ALA A 85 -10.27 -14.73 14.58
N GLY A 86 -9.11 -14.87 15.22
CA GLY A 86 -8.44 -16.16 15.44
C GLY A 86 -7.73 -16.71 14.20
N LEU A 87 -7.41 -15.86 13.22
CA LEU A 87 -6.67 -16.21 12.01
C LEU A 87 -5.23 -15.72 12.08
N LYS A 88 -4.31 -16.46 11.44
CA LYS A 88 -2.93 -16.02 11.21
C LYS A 88 -2.73 -15.79 9.72
N LEU A 89 -2.23 -14.62 9.37
CA LEU A 89 -1.80 -14.30 8.01
C LEU A 89 -0.27 -14.41 7.91
N PRO A 90 0.28 -14.89 6.81
CA PRO A 90 1.73 -14.95 6.59
C PRO A 90 2.27 -13.57 6.18
N LEU A 91 2.03 -12.56 7.01
CA LEU A 91 2.40 -11.17 6.76
C LEU A 91 3.39 -10.67 7.80
N GLU A 92 4.40 -9.97 7.33
CA GLU A 92 5.30 -9.16 8.15
C GLU A 92 5.01 -7.68 7.96
N SER A 93 4.83 -6.96 9.06
CA SER A 93 4.59 -5.52 9.04
C SER A 93 5.90 -4.79 9.33
N LYS A 94 6.37 -4.00 8.37
CA LYS A 94 7.66 -3.29 8.47
C LYS A 94 7.49 -1.79 8.18
N PRO A 95 8.26 -0.90 8.82
CA PRO A 95 8.27 0.51 8.47
C PRO A 95 8.95 0.71 7.11
N LEU A 96 8.24 1.30 6.17
CA LEU A 96 8.80 1.79 4.91
C LEU A 96 9.06 3.28 5.06
N GLN A 97 10.30 3.70 4.91
CA GLN A 97 10.74 5.05 5.24
C GLN A 97 10.90 5.92 4.01
N ALA A 98 10.55 7.18 4.15
CA ALA A 98 10.75 8.20 3.14
C ALA A 98 11.23 9.50 3.77
N LEU A 99 11.90 10.29 2.94
CA LEU A 99 12.53 11.56 3.30
C LEU A 99 12.02 12.67 2.39
N VAL A 100 12.00 13.89 2.90
CA VAL A 100 11.72 15.07 2.09
C VAL A 100 12.74 16.16 2.36
N SER A 101 13.25 16.78 1.29
CA SER A 101 14.19 17.89 1.37
C SER A 101 13.49 19.24 1.54
N GLU A 102 14.29 20.27 1.81
CA GLU A 102 13.87 21.66 1.54
C GLU A 102 13.50 21.84 0.07
N PRO A 103 12.60 22.80 -0.26
CA PRO A 103 12.27 23.06 -1.65
C PRO A 103 13.46 23.69 -2.38
N VAL A 104 13.71 23.21 -3.58
CA VAL A 104 14.74 23.73 -4.48
C VAL A 104 14.14 24.03 -5.85
N LYS A 105 14.89 24.72 -6.69
CA LYS A 105 14.48 24.97 -8.07
C LYS A 105 14.24 23.65 -8.80
N PRO A 106 13.34 23.60 -9.80
CA PRO A 106 13.10 22.40 -10.59
C PRO A 106 14.41 21.86 -11.20
N ILE A 107 14.75 20.62 -10.87
CA ILE A 107 15.96 19.92 -11.32
C ILE A 107 15.68 18.50 -11.79
N ILE A 108 14.53 17.94 -11.38
CA ILE A 108 14.06 16.61 -11.79
C ILE A 108 12.62 16.74 -12.23
N ASP A 109 12.32 16.36 -13.46
CA ASP A 109 10.98 16.39 -14.06
C ASP A 109 10.30 15.02 -14.14
N THR A 110 10.99 13.99 -13.64
CA THR A 110 10.50 12.60 -13.63
C THR A 110 10.89 11.89 -12.34
N VAL A 111 10.29 10.73 -12.09
CA VAL A 111 10.74 9.84 -11.01
C VAL A 111 11.93 9.05 -11.49
N VAL A 112 13.01 9.08 -10.76
CA VAL A 112 14.18 8.23 -10.99
C VAL A 112 14.22 7.16 -9.91
N MET A 113 14.24 5.89 -10.31
CA MET A 113 14.38 4.75 -9.42
C MET A 113 15.58 3.92 -9.86
N SER A 114 16.42 3.55 -8.91
CA SER A 114 17.55 2.65 -9.14
C SER A 114 17.38 1.38 -8.30
N ASN A 115 17.30 0.24 -8.98
CA ASN A 115 17.28 -1.04 -8.31
C ASN A 115 18.68 -1.46 -7.82
N ALA A 116 19.75 -0.88 -8.37
CA ALA A 116 21.12 -1.19 -7.98
C ALA A 116 21.47 -0.65 -6.58
N VAL A 117 20.95 0.55 -6.27
CA VAL A 117 21.17 1.21 -4.96
C VAL A 117 19.90 1.26 -4.10
N HIS A 118 18.83 0.62 -4.57
CA HIS A 118 17.53 0.53 -3.87
C HIS A 118 16.97 1.87 -3.38
N ALA A 119 17.06 2.90 -4.21
CA ALA A 119 16.55 4.22 -3.88
C ALA A 119 15.78 4.84 -5.05
N TYR A 120 14.82 5.70 -4.72
CA TYR A 120 14.16 6.55 -5.70
C TYR A 120 14.20 8.02 -5.27
N VAL A 121 14.10 8.90 -6.25
CA VAL A 121 13.91 10.33 -6.04
C VAL A 121 12.90 10.88 -7.04
N SER A 122 12.05 11.75 -6.56
CA SER A 122 11.16 12.58 -7.38
C SER A 122 11.12 13.99 -6.81
N GLN A 123 10.73 14.95 -7.62
CA GLN A 123 10.54 16.32 -7.16
C GLN A 123 9.05 16.65 -7.16
N SER A 124 8.59 17.28 -6.08
CA SER A 124 7.23 17.77 -5.98
C SER A 124 7.03 19.05 -6.79
N ASP A 125 5.78 19.40 -7.08
CA ASP A 125 5.41 20.66 -7.71
C ASP A 125 5.76 21.91 -6.87
N LYS A 126 6.03 21.72 -5.58
CA LYS A 126 6.50 22.78 -4.66
C LYS A 126 8.01 22.86 -4.54
N GLY A 127 8.73 21.96 -5.17
CA GLY A 127 10.18 21.94 -5.24
C GLY A 127 10.89 20.97 -4.29
N GLU A 128 10.20 20.35 -3.32
CA GLU A 128 10.83 19.38 -2.43
C GLU A 128 11.20 18.10 -3.19
N LEU A 129 12.37 17.54 -2.89
CA LEU A 129 12.70 16.19 -3.30
C LEU A 129 12.09 15.19 -2.33
N VAL A 130 11.36 14.21 -2.85
CA VAL A 130 10.86 13.05 -2.13
C VAL A 130 11.79 11.89 -2.43
N ILE A 131 12.43 11.36 -1.40
CA ILE A 131 13.46 10.35 -1.47
C ILE A 131 12.99 9.13 -0.67
N GLY A 132 13.12 7.96 -1.21
CA GLY A 132 12.80 6.67 -0.56
C GLY A 132 13.47 5.53 -1.31
N ALA A 133 13.21 4.31 -0.96
CA ALA A 133 12.56 3.86 0.22
C ALA A 133 13.34 2.67 0.78
N GLY A 134 13.68 2.73 2.05
CA GLY A 134 14.22 1.60 2.78
C GLY A 134 13.21 1.08 3.80
N THR A 135 13.29 -0.20 4.10
CA THR A 135 12.53 -0.84 5.18
C THR A 135 13.48 -1.36 6.24
N ASP A 136 13.11 -1.25 7.50
CA ASP A 136 13.82 -1.97 8.56
C ASP A 136 13.66 -3.49 8.38
N ASP A 137 14.65 -4.27 8.75
CA ASP A 137 14.64 -5.73 8.61
C ASP A 137 13.81 -6.45 9.67
N TYR A 138 13.23 -5.73 10.61
CA TYR A 138 12.43 -6.27 11.70
C TYR A 138 10.97 -5.83 11.64
N VAL A 139 10.10 -6.65 12.20
CA VAL A 139 8.67 -6.34 12.32
C VAL A 139 8.47 -5.19 13.31
N SER A 140 7.82 -4.13 12.89
CA SER A 140 7.54 -2.98 13.73
C SER A 140 6.33 -2.18 13.21
N TYR A 141 5.62 -1.56 14.13
CA TYR A 141 4.55 -0.60 13.85
C TYR A 141 4.99 0.85 14.15
N SER A 142 6.28 1.08 14.30
CA SER A 142 6.83 2.42 14.48
C SER A 142 6.71 3.23 13.20
N GLN A 143 6.14 4.41 13.28
CA GLN A 143 6.12 5.38 12.18
C GLN A 143 7.33 6.33 12.22
N LYS A 144 8.25 6.08 13.14
CA LYS A 144 9.54 6.77 13.21
C LYS A 144 10.53 6.01 12.33
N GLY A 145 11.37 6.74 11.63
CA GLY A 145 12.43 6.11 10.87
C GLY A 145 13.60 5.69 11.74
N SER A 146 14.42 4.78 11.22
CA SER A 146 15.71 4.40 11.81
C SER A 146 16.84 5.21 11.18
N HIS A 147 17.90 5.44 11.93
CA HIS A 147 19.08 6.16 11.44
C HIS A 147 19.77 5.40 10.30
N GLU A 148 19.87 4.09 10.42
CA GLU A 148 20.50 3.22 9.44
C GLU A 148 19.85 3.33 8.06
N ILE A 149 18.51 3.32 8.01
CA ILE A 149 17.77 3.44 6.74
C ILE A 149 17.92 4.85 6.16
N VAL A 150 17.92 5.89 7.00
CA VAL A 150 18.17 7.26 6.55
C VAL A 150 19.54 7.38 5.91
N GLU A 151 20.58 6.93 6.62
CA GLU A 151 21.95 6.99 6.16
C GLU A 151 22.15 6.20 4.86
N GLY A 152 21.67 4.96 4.81
CA GLY A 152 21.74 4.12 3.61
C GLY A 152 21.04 4.75 2.41
N THR A 153 19.82 5.28 2.60
CA THR A 153 19.07 5.94 1.53
C THR A 153 19.75 7.21 1.04
N LEU A 154 20.29 8.03 1.95
CA LEU A 154 21.01 9.26 1.58
C LEU A 154 22.31 8.94 0.86
N ASN A 155 23.08 7.96 1.31
CA ASN A 155 24.30 7.52 0.63
C ASN A 155 23.99 7.06 -0.79
N ALA A 156 22.95 6.24 -0.97
CA ALA A 156 22.52 5.78 -2.30
C ALA A 156 22.13 6.94 -3.24
N ILE A 157 21.42 7.93 -2.72
CA ILE A 157 21.02 9.11 -3.52
C ILE A 157 22.21 10.02 -3.81
N LEU A 158 23.15 10.17 -2.89
CA LEU A 158 24.36 10.98 -3.12
C LEU A 158 25.32 10.31 -4.10
N GLU A 159 25.32 8.99 -4.19
CA GLU A 159 26.05 8.27 -5.22
C GLU A 159 25.49 8.58 -6.63
N LEU A 160 24.15 8.60 -6.77
CA LEU A 160 23.49 8.93 -8.03
C LEU A 160 23.53 10.41 -8.36
N TYR A 161 23.40 11.27 -7.35
CA TYR A 161 23.29 12.72 -7.49
C TYR A 161 24.14 13.45 -6.45
N PRO A 162 25.47 13.56 -6.65
CA PRO A 162 26.36 14.27 -5.72
C PRO A 162 25.98 15.74 -5.45
N ILE A 163 25.25 16.35 -6.40
CA ILE A 163 24.77 17.73 -6.26
C ILE A 163 23.82 17.91 -5.04
N PHE A 164 23.18 16.84 -4.58
CA PHE A 164 22.26 16.88 -3.43
C PHE A 164 22.97 16.96 -2.08
N SER A 165 24.31 16.84 -2.03
CA SER A 165 25.09 16.89 -0.79
C SER A 165 24.94 18.20 0.01
N ARG A 166 24.46 19.27 -0.63
CA ARG A 166 24.25 20.58 0.03
C ARG A 166 22.80 20.82 0.45
N MET A 167 21.89 19.88 0.17
CA MET A 167 20.48 20.03 0.50
C MET A 167 20.21 19.67 1.94
N ARG A 168 19.23 20.34 2.53
CA ARG A 168 18.76 20.06 3.88
C ARG A 168 17.57 19.11 3.83
N MET A 169 17.58 18.10 4.68
CA MET A 169 16.44 17.26 4.91
C MET A 169 15.49 17.96 5.89
N LEU A 170 14.21 18.07 5.55
CA LEU A 170 13.18 18.68 6.41
C LEU A 170 12.46 17.65 7.25
N ARG A 171 12.14 16.50 6.69
CA ARG A 171 11.32 15.48 7.35
C ARG A 171 11.70 14.08 6.91
N GLN A 172 11.51 13.18 7.84
CA GLN A 172 11.50 11.75 7.66
C GLN A 172 10.20 11.19 8.25
N TRP A 173 9.67 10.13 7.66
CA TRP A 173 8.54 9.37 8.20
C TRP A 173 8.61 7.92 7.76
N GLY A 174 7.89 7.05 8.50
CA GLY A 174 7.67 5.66 8.13
C GLY A 174 6.19 5.36 7.94
N GLY A 175 5.86 4.64 6.89
CA GLY A 175 4.55 4.01 6.70
C GLY A 175 4.66 2.52 6.99
N ILE A 176 3.61 1.91 7.52
CA ILE A 176 3.64 0.48 7.81
C ILE A 176 3.16 -0.30 6.59
N VAL A 177 4.07 -1.04 5.97
CA VAL A 177 3.75 -1.95 4.86
C VAL A 177 3.54 -3.37 5.35
N ASP A 178 2.71 -4.10 4.64
CA ASP A 178 2.43 -5.51 4.82
C ASP A 178 3.13 -6.34 3.74
N ILE A 179 4.08 -7.14 4.13
CA ILE A 179 4.92 -7.91 3.21
C ILE A 179 4.55 -9.39 3.32
N CYS A 180 4.15 -9.98 2.19
CA CYS A 180 4.06 -11.43 2.06
C CYS A 180 5.44 -12.01 1.75
N PRO A 181 5.79 -13.20 2.29
CA PRO A 181 7.07 -13.85 2.01
C PRO A 181 7.33 -14.14 0.53
N ASP A 182 6.27 -14.35 -0.23
CA ASP A 182 6.30 -14.61 -1.67
C ASP A 182 6.05 -13.35 -2.53
N ALA A 183 6.02 -12.18 -1.90
CA ALA A 183 5.72 -10.90 -2.52
C ALA A 183 4.36 -10.85 -3.28
N SER A 184 3.44 -11.77 -2.98
CA SER A 184 2.12 -11.85 -3.61
C SER A 184 1.04 -11.35 -2.67
N PRO A 185 0.15 -10.46 -3.11
CA PRO A 185 -0.95 -9.96 -2.29
C PRO A 185 -2.00 -11.03 -2.03
N ILE A 186 -2.75 -10.85 -0.95
CA ILE A 186 -3.86 -11.70 -0.55
C ILE A 186 -5.16 -10.96 -0.83
N VAL A 187 -5.93 -11.40 -1.83
CA VAL A 187 -7.30 -10.95 -2.06
C VAL A 187 -8.18 -12.20 -1.98
N SER A 188 -8.78 -12.44 -0.83
CA SER A 188 -9.36 -13.75 -0.57
C SER A 188 -10.51 -13.74 0.44
N LYS A 189 -11.29 -14.82 0.38
CA LYS A 189 -12.17 -15.29 1.44
C LYS A 189 -11.31 -15.95 2.53
N THR A 190 -11.91 -16.11 3.70
CA THR A 190 -11.31 -16.88 4.79
C THR A 190 -12.17 -18.12 5.10
N PRO A 191 -11.67 -19.05 5.93
CA PRO A 191 -12.51 -20.12 6.47
C PRO A 191 -13.70 -19.63 7.32
N ILE A 192 -13.68 -18.37 7.76
CA ILE A 192 -14.78 -17.74 8.51
C ILE A 192 -15.74 -17.12 7.50
N LYS A 193 -16.96 -17.58 7.43
CA LYS A 193 -17.99 -17.08 6.51
C LYS A 193 -18.23 -15.59 6.74
N GLY A 194 -18.18 -14.82 5.65
CA GLY A 194 -18.38 -13.39 5.67
C GLY A 194 -17.14 -12.57 6.06
N LEU A 195 -15.96 -13.18 6.24
CA LEU A 195 -14.72 -12.45 6.48
C LEU A 195 -13.79 -12.56 5.28
N TYR A 196 -13.36 -11.40 4.78
CA TYR A 196 -12.54 -11.27 3.58
C TYR A 196 -11.34 -10.37 3.85
N PHE A 197 -10.23 -10.61 3.15
CA PHE A 197 -9.01 -9.80 3.24
C PHE A 197 -8.54 -9.34 1.86
N ASN A 198 -8.08 -8.07 1.81
CA ASN A 198 -7.29 -7.52 0.72
C ASN A 198 -6.07 -6.84 1.34
N CYS A 199 -4.92 -7.50 1.31
CA CYS A 199 -3.70 -7.11 2.02
C CYS A 199 -2.45 -7.74 1.40
N GLY A 200 -1.28 -7.49 1.99
CA GLY A 200 -0.02 -8.08 1.53
C GLY A 200 0.56 -7.43 0.27
N TRP A 201 0.18 -6.20 -0.03
CA TRP A 201 0.59 -5.49 -1.24
C TRP A 201 2.02 -4.93 -1.18
N GLY A 202 2.64 -4.89 0.00
CA GLY A 202 3.97 -4.33 0.18
C GLY A 202 4.07 -2.92 -0.40
N THR A 203 5.09 -2.67 -1.23
CA THR A 203 5.31 -1.37 -1.89
C THR A 203 4.50 -1.20 -3.19
N GLY A 204 3.74 -2.22 -3.62
CA GLY A 204 2.99 -2.25 -4.87
C GLY A 204 1.55 -1.75 -4.80
N GLY A 205 1.01 -1.52 -3.60
CA GLY A 205 -0.42 -1.36 -3.37
C GLY A 205 -1.06 -0.14 -4.03
N PHE A 206 -0.39 1.01 -4.05
CA PHE A 206 -0.98 2.24 -4.56
C PHE A 206 -1.43 2.11 -6.03
N LYS A 207 -0.56 1.62 -6.90
CA LYS A 207 -0.88 1.43 -8.32
C LYS A 207 -1.94 0.35 -8.58
N ALA A 208 -2.06 -0.60 -7.66
CA ALA A 208 -3.03 -1.68 -7.75
C ALA A 208 -4.43 -1.31 -7.21
N THR A 209 -4.57 -0.16 -6.53
CA THR A 209 -5.81 0.24 -5.83
C THR A 209 -7.07 0.08 -6.67
N PRO A 210 -7.16 0.58 -7.93
CA PRO A 210 -8.40 0.45 -8.71
C PRO A 210 -8.77 -1.00 -8.99
N GLY A 211 -7.81 -1.78 -9.50
CA GLY A 211 -8.06 -3.19 -9.87
C GLY A 211 -8.30 -4.08 -8.66
N SER A 212 -7.53 -3.88 -7.57
CA SER A 212 -7.73 -4.66 -6.35
C SER A 212 -9.05 -4.32 -5.65
N GLY A 213 -9.48 -3.07 -5.72
CA GLY A 213 -10.76 -2.63 -5.18
C GLY A 213 -11.94 -3.27 -5.89
N ASP A 214 -11.93 -3.28 -7.22
CA ASP A 214 -12.96 -3.93 -8.06
C ASP A 214 -13.01 -5.44 -7.80
N LEU A 215 -11.86 -6.10 -7.85
CA LEU A 215 -11.73 -7.53 -7.56
C LEU A 215 -12.26 -7.89 -6.17
N PHE A 216 -11.93 -7.10 -5.17
CA PHE A 216 -12.35 -7.33 -3.80
C PHE A 216 -13.84 -7.08 -3.60
N ALA A 217 -14.38 -6.02 -4.20
CA ALA A 217 -15.81 -5.74 -4.20
C ALA A 217 -16.61 -6.89 -4.81
N HIS A 218 -16.17 -7.42 -5.98
CA HIS A 218 -16.77 -8.59 -6.61
C HIS A 218 -16.72 -9.82 -5.68
N THR A 219 -15.57 -10.07 -5.05
CA THR A 219 -15.39 -11.21 -4.13
C THR A 219 -16.36 -11.14 -2.95
N ILE A 220 -16.53 -9.96 -2.34
CA ILE A 220 -17.45 -9.75 -1.22
C ILE A 220 -18.91 -9.87 -1.67
N ALA A 221 -19.26 -9.27 -2.82
CA ALA A 221 -20.64 -9.26 -3.31
C ALA A 221 -21.13 -10.69 -3.60
N ASN A 222 -20.34 -11.46 -4.33
CA ASN A 222 -20.73 -12.77 -4.85
C ASN A 222 -20.28 -13.96 -3.97
N ASP A 223 -19.54 -13.69 -2.89
CA ASP A 223 -18.90 -14.72 -2.06
C ASP A 223 -18.06 -15.72 -2.89
N CYS A 224 -17.45 -15.23 -3.96
CA CYS A 224 -16.72 -16.02 -4.95
C CYS A 224 -15.42 -15.31 -5.33
N LEU A 225 -14.33 -16.07 -5.42
CA LEU A 225 -13.07 -15.57 -5.93
C LEU A 225 -13.14 -15.41 -7.45
N LEU A 226 -12.73 -14.26 -7.95
CA LEU A 226 -12.56 -14.04 -9.38
C LEU A 226 -11.10 -14.35 -9.74
N TYR A 227 -10.86 -15.50 -10.33
CA TYR A 227 -9.53 -15.88 -10.83
C TYR A 227 -9.26 -15.16 -12.13
N THR A 228 -8.39 -14.15 -12.09
CA THR A 228 -7.95 -13.41 -13.28
C THR A 228 -6.61 -13.87 -13.82
N SER A 229 -5.82 -14.59 -13.02
CA SER A 229 -4.53 -15.19 -13.41
C SER A 229 -4.17 -16.32 -12.46
N PRO A 230 -3.58 -17.40 -12.94
CA PRO A 230 -3.01 -18.40 -12.05
C PRO A 230 -1.91 -17.76 -11.20
N SER A 231 -1.97 -17.96 -9.89
CA SER A 231 -0.88 -17.63 -8.99
C SER A 231 0.35 -18.46 -9.36
N PRO A 232 1.58 -17.98 -9.12
CA PRO A 232 2.76 -18.83 -9.20
C PRO A 232 2.64 -20.14 -8.40
N ARG A 233 1.78 -20.17 -7.39
CA ARG A 233 1.46 -21.38 -6.60
C ARG A 233 0.54 -22.34 -7.34
N ASP A 234 -0.23 -21.88 -8.32
CA ASP A 234 -1.16 -22.71 -9.11
C ASP A 234 -0.49 -23.29 -10.36
N ILE A 235 0.68 -22.78 -10.73
CA ILE A 235 1.55 -23.33 -11.75
C ILE A 235 2.35 -24.42 -11.05
N GLY A 236 1.69 -25.57 -10.81
CA GLY A 236 2.30 -26.74 -10.22
C GLY A 236 3.56 -27.10 -10.99
N GLU A 237 4.65 -27.32 -10.26
CA GLU A 237 5.85 -27.94 -10.77
C GLU A 237 5.43 -29.26 -11.46
N SER A 238 5.53 -29.31 -12.76
CA SER A 238 5.47 -30.52 -13.57
C SER A 238 6.88 -31.05 -13.79
#